data_d662056cc401b4e6fa61429e8311851a
#
_entry.id   d662056cc401b4e6fa61429e8311851a
#
_cell.length_a   1.000
_cell.length_b   1.000
_cell.length_c   1.000
_cell.angle_alpha   90.00
_cell.angle_beta   90.00
_cell.angle_gamma   90.00
#
_symmetry.space_group_name_H-M   'P 1'
#
loop_
_entity.id
_entity.type
_entity.pdbx_description
1 polymer ?
#
loop_
_entity_poly.entity_id
_entity_poly.type
_entity_poly.pdbx_seq_one_letter_code
_entity_poly.pdbx_strand_id
1 'polypeptide(L)'
;MNTTLDHLVVIAPSLEAGVAWCERTLGVTPGPGGQHPLMGTHNRLLRIDGPGFERAYLEIIAIEPGTTPLRQPPLRRWFDMDDAKLMQQVHADGPQLLHWVARTDALDSALACCAAHGWDRGPALQASRMTPSGLLQWRISVRGDGQRLLNGVLPTLIEWGDVHPADAMPASGLRLRRMRLQHPDATALQTWADAVGLKGVEWHVGPAALQATLSTPKGEVLLGSPE
;
A
#
# COMPACT_ATOMS: atom_id res chain seq x y z
N MET A 1 -0.29 -20.95 2.57
CA MET A 1 -0.02 -19.52 2.34
C MET A 1 -0.41 -18.76 3.60
N ASN A 2 0.42 -17.85 4.01
CA ASN A 2 0.12 -16.92 5.11
C ASN A 2 0.22 -15.50 4.56
N THR A 3 -0.95 -14.87 4.40
CA THR A 3 -1.04 -13.52 3.83
C THR A 3 -1.58 -12.58 4.90
N THR A 4 -0.97 -11.41 5.03
CA THR A 4 -1.37 -10.39 6.02
C THR A 4 -1.26 -9.00 5.40
N LEU A 5 -1.98 -8.02 5.94
CA LEU A 5 -1.77 -6.63 5.59
C LEU A 5 -0.30 -6.26 5.85
N ASP A 6 0.36 -5.71 4.85
CA ASP A 6 1.74 -5.22 4.92
C ASP A 6 1.75 -3.72 5.19
N HIS A 7 1.16 -2.94 4.28
CA HIS A 7 1.08 -1.50 4.46
C HIS A 7 -0.13 -0.87 3.78
N LEU A 8 -0.48 0.30 4.30
CA LEU A 8 -1.43 1.22 3.70
C LEU A 8 -0.68 2.20 2.81
N VAL A 9 -1.25 2.57 1.67
CA VAL A 9 -0.64 3.49 0.70
C VAL A 9 -1.45 4.78 0.65
N VAL A 10 -0.84 5.86 1.13
CA VAL A 10 -1.35 7.23 1.01
C VAL A 10 -0.57 7.93 -0.09
N ILE A 11 -1.25 8.25 -1.20
CA ILE A 11 -0.65 9.01 -2.30
C ILE A 11 -0.76 10.50 -1.97
N ALA A 12 0.35 11.22 -2.11
CA ALA A 12 0.45 12.65 -1.84
C ALA A 12 0.90 13.42 -3.10
N PRO A 13 0.53 14.72 -3.22
CA PRO A 13 1.02 15.57 -4.32
C PRO A 13 2.54 15.75 -4.29
N SER A 14 3.12 15.83 -3.09
CA SER A 14 4.55 15.81 -2.82
C SER A 14 4.79 15.20 -1.44
N LEU A 15 6.04 14.83 -1.12
CA LEU A 15 6.36 14.33 0.22
C LEU A 15 6.17 15.41 1.30
N GLU A 16 6.46 16.67 1.01
CA GLU A 16 6.24 17.79 1.94
C GLU A 16 4.75 17.92 2.29
N ALA A 17 3.87 17.86 1.29
CA ALA A 17 2.42 17.87 1.50
C ALA A 17 1.97 16.64 2.31
N GLY A 18 2.55 15.48 2.04
CA GLY A 18 2.30 14.23 2.78
C GLY A 18 2.74 14.31 4.24
N VAL A 19 3.92 14.86 4.52
CA VAL A 19 4.43 15.09 5.89
C VAL A 19 3.50 16.03 6.65
N ALA A 20 3.20 17.18 6.07
CA ALA A 20 2.31 18.16 6.69
C ALA A 20 0.90 17.62 6.97
N TRP A 21 0.35 16.81 6.04
CA TRP A 21 -0.90 16.09 6.24
C TRP A 21 -0.82 15.11 7.42
N CYS A 22 0.25 14.31 7.48
CA CYS A 22 0.45 13.34 8.55
C CYS A 22 0.48 14.01 9.93
N GLU A 23 1.21 15.11 10.07
CA GLU A 23 1.30 15.89 11.31
C GLU A 23 -0.05 16.50 11.71
N ARG A 24 -0.78 17.05 10.74
CA ARG A 24 -2.11 17.64 11.00
C ARG A 24 -3.15 16.58 11.33
N THR A 25 -3.18 15.46 10.61
CA THR A 25 -4.24 14.43 10.67
C THR A 25 -3.94 13.39 11.75
N LEU A 26 -2.71 12.89 11.81
CA LEU A 26 -2.33 11.80 12.68
C LEU A 26 -1.55 12.26 13.93
N GLY A 27 -1.02 13.47 13.94
CA GLY A 27 -0.30 14.05 15.07
C GLY A 27 1.12 13.54 15.22
N VAL A 28 1.72 12.99 14.17
CA VAL A 28 3.08 12.44 14.17
C VAL A 28 3.82 12.81 12.90
N THR A 29 5.13 13.02 13.00
CA THR A 29 6.00 13.23 11.84
C THR A 29 6.43 11.86 11.29
N PRO A 30 6.27 11.60 9.98
CA PRO A 30 6.72 10.34 9.40
C PRO A 30 8.23 10.22 9.39
N GLY A 31 8.71 8.99 9.59
CA GLY A 31 10.12 8.65 9.54
C GLY A 31 10.71 8.68 8.12
N PRO A 32 12.00 8.41 8.00
CA PRO A 32 12.64 8.29 6.70
C PRO A 32 12.03 7.15 5.88
N GLY A 33 12.07 7.29 4.58
CA GLY A 33 11.69 6.27 3.62
C GLY A 33 12.82 6.00 2.63
N GLY A 34 12.50 5.89 1.36
CA GLY A 34 13.46 5.65 0.29
C GLY A 34 12.95 6.07 -1.07
N GLN A 35 13.80 5.87 -2.03
CA GLN A 35 13.51 6.08 -3.45
C GLN A 35 13.18 4.74 -4.11
N HIS A 36 12.33 4.80 -5.12
CA HIS A 36 11.98 3.68 -5.99
C HIS A 36 12.36 4.03 -7.43
N PRO A 37 13.64 3.87 -7.82
CA PRO A 37 14.11 4.31 -9.14
C PRO A 37 13.35 3.67 -10.30
N LEU A 38 12.90 2.42 -10.12
CA LEU A 38 12.09 1.73 -11.13
C LEU A 38 10.80 2.50 -11.44
N MET A 39 10.18 3.10 -10.42
CA MET A 39 8.89 3.80 -10.53
C MET A 39 9.03 5.32 -10.56
N GLY A 40 10.21 5.89 -10.27
CA GLY A 40 10.40 7.34 -10.13
C GLY A 40 9.53 7.93 -9.03
N THR A 41 9.43 7.22 -7.91
CA THR A 41 8.68 7.63 -6.72
C THR A 41 9.56 7.57 -5.49
N HIS A 42 9.17 8.28 -4.45
CA HIS A 42 9.81 8.26 -3.15
C HIS A 42 8.76 8.25 -2.02
N ASN A 43 9.16 7.86 -0.81
CA ASN A 43 8.21 7.69 0.27
C ASN A 43 8.72 8.17 1.63
N ARG A 44 7.78 8.28 2.59
CA ARG A 44 7.98 8.37 4.04
C ARG A 44 7.19 7.26 4.71
N LEU A 45 7.72 6.72 5.80
CA LEU A 45 7.17 5.51 6.43
C LEU A 45 6.86 5.74 7.91
N LEU A 46 5.83 5.05 8.39
CA LEU A 46 5.37 5.08 9.78
C LEU A 46 4.93 3.69 10.20
N ARG A 47 5.50 3.16 11.28
CA ARG A 47 5.01 1.92 11.85
C ARG A 47 3.61 2.12 12.42
N ILE A 48 2.66 1.24 12.07
CA ILE A 48 1.27 1.28 12.53
C ILE A 48 0.81 -0.08 13.07
N ASP A 49 1.74 -0.95 13.44
CA ASP A 49 1.42 -2.30 13.91
C ASP A 49 0.49 -2.29 15.11
N GLY A 50 -0.40 -3.27 15.14
CA GLY A 50 -1.39 -3.48 16.19
C GLY A 50 -1.80 -4.94 16.24
N PRO A 51 -2.67 -5.33 17.18
CA PRO A 51 -3.16 -6.71 17.26
C PRO A 51 -3.82 -7.14 15.94
N GLY A 52 -3.32 -8.22 15.33
CA GLY A 52 -3.74 -8.74 14.03
C GLY A 52 -3.17 -8.01 12.81
N PHE A 53 -2.29 -7.02 13.04
CA PHE A 53 -1.61 -6.24 12.00
C PHE A 53 -0.11 -6.10 12.33
N GLU A 54 0.52 -7.21 12.64
CA GLU A 54 1.94 -7.26 13.00
C GLU A 54 2.80 -6.78 11.83
N ARG A 55 3.84 -5.98 12.11
CA ARG A 55 4.73 -5.36 11.13
C ARG A 55 4.04 -4.42 10.12
N ALA A 56 2.77 -4.03 10.36
CA ALA A 56 2.09 -3.10 9.47
C ALA A 56 2.70 -1.70 9.54
N TYR A 57 2.75 -1.03 8.37
CA TYR A 57 3.19 0.37 8.30
C TYR A 57 2.32 1.20 7.36
N LEU A 58 2.41 2.50 7.47
CA LEU A 58 1.81 3.48 6.57
C LEU A 58 2.90 4.01 5.66
N GLU A 59 2.69 3.94 4.36
CA GLU A 59 3.52 4.55 3.34
C GLU A 59 2.85 5.83 2.83
N ILE A 60 3.54 6.95 2.93
CA ILE A 60 3.20 8.19 2.24
C ILE A 60 4.10 8.27 1.02
N ILE A 61 3.53 8.18 -0.18
CA ILE A 61 4.26 8.09 -1.44
C ILE A 61 3.91 9.25 -2.36
N ALA A 62 4.91 9.75 -3.08
CA ALA A 62 4.76 10.77 -4.12
C ALA A 62 5.64 10.46 -5.33
N ILE A 63 5.32 11.05 -6.48
CA ILE A 63 6.22 11.08 -7.64
C ILE A 63 7.44 11.91 -7.25
N GLU A 64 8.63 11.40 -7.49
CA GLU A 64 9.88 12.11 -7.19
C GLU A 64 10.17 13.16 -8.25
N PRO A 65 10.25 14.45 -7.87
CA PRO A 65 10.48 15.53 -8.84
C PRO A 65 11.81 15.36 -9.58
N GLY A 66 11.80 15.61 -10.88
CA GLY A 66 13.01 15.56 -11.71
C GLY A 66 13.54 14.16 -12.00
N THR A 67 12.87 13.11 -11.55
CA THR A 67 13.31 11.73 -11.75
C THR A 67 12.58 11.09 -12.93
N THR A 68 13.33 10.48 -13.84
CA THR A 68 12.78 9.63 -14.91
C THR A 68 12.74 8.19 -14.39
N PRO A 69 11.56 7.53 -14.39
CA PRO A 69 11.49 6.13 -13.95
C PRO A 69 12.32 5.23 -14.87
N LEU A 70 12.97 4.23 -14.29
CA LEU A 70 13.66 3.20 -15.08
C LEU A 70 12.66 2.32 -15.84
N ARG A 71 11.42 2.25 -15.37
CA ARG A 71 10.30 1.60 -16.03
C ARG A 71 9.79 2.52 -17.16
N GLN A 72 10.21 2.23 -18.38
CA GLN A 72 9.91 3.07 -19.56
C GLN A 72 8.56 2.73 -20.19
N PRO A 73 7.90 3.69 -20.86
CA PRO A 73 6.71 3.42 -21.65
C PRO A 73 6.88 2.23 -22.62
N PRO A 74 5.82 1.40 -22.84
CA PRO A 74 4.44 1.61 -22.41
C PRO A 74 4.13 1.25 -20.97
N LEU A 75 5.12 0.82 -20.19
CA LEU A 75 4.94 0.48 -18.77
C LEU A 75 4.71 1.74 -17.94
N ARG A 76 3.81 1.64 -16.95
CA ARG A 76 3.40 2.75 -16.09
C ARG A 76 3.83 2.56 -14.65
N ARG A 77 3.87 3.65 -13.88
CA ARG A 77 4.03 3.60 -12.41
C ARG A 77 2.92 2.79 -11.78
N TRP A 78 3.19 2.23 -10.64
CA TRP A 78 2.20 1.56 -9.81
C TRP A 78 1.10 2.52 -9.29
N PHE A 79 0.01 1.94 -8.75
CA PHE A 79 -1.06 2.61 -8.02
C PHE A 79 -1.78 3.72 -8.80
N ASP A 80 -1.87 3.59 -10.14
CA ASP A 80 -2.46 4.59 -11.04
C ASP A 80 -1.76 5.96 -11.00
N MET A 81 -0.51 6.05 -10.51
CA MET A 81 0.18 7.34 -10.35
C MET A 81 0.52 8.05 -11.67
N ASP A 82 0.30 7.41 -12.82
CA ASP A 82 0.34 8.03 -14.16
C ASP A 82 -1.07 8.36 -14.71
N ASP A 83 -2.13 8.16 -13.93
CA ASP A 83 -3.46 8.62 -14.30
C ASP A 83 -3.63 10.11 -13.98
N ALA A 84 -3.81 10.90 -15.04
CA ALA A 84 -3.88 12.36 -14.92
C ALA A 84 -5.07 12.84 -14.07
N LYS A 85 -6.22 12.13 -14.14
CA LYS A 85 -7.42 12.49 -13.39
C LYS A 85 -7.22 12.21 -11.90
N LEU A 86 -6.67 11.04 -11.57
CA LEU A 86 -6.33 10.71 -10.19
C LEU A 86 -5.34 11.72 -9.60
N MET A 87 -4.27 12.01 -10.32
CA MET A 87 -3.25 12.94 -9.82
C MET A 87 -3.78 14.37 -9.70
N GLN A 88 -4.66 14.79 -10.60
CA GLN A 88 -5.36 16.08 -10.46
C GLN A 88 -6.21 16.13 -9.20
N GLN A 89 -6.93 15.05 -8.88
CA GLN A 89 -7.72 14.95 -7.64
C GLN A 89 -6.80 14.97 -6.40
N VAL A 90 -5.70 14.21 -6.41
CA VAL A 90 -4.71 14.22 -5.31
C VAL A 90 -4.12 15.62 -5.11
N HIS A 91 -3.88 16.37 -6.19
CA HIS A 91 -3.41 17.76 -6.09
C HIS A 91 -4.47 18.71 -5.53
N ALA A 92 -5.74 18.51 -5.85
CA ALA A 92 -6.85 19.36 -5.37
C ALA A 92 -7.20 19.06 -3.91
N ASP A 93 -7.33 17.78 -3.55
CA ASP A 93 -7.87 17.34 -2.26
C ASP A 93 -6.78 17.00 -1.23
N GLY A 94 -5.52 16.90 -1.67
CA GLY A 94 -4.39 16.54 -0.82
C GLY A 94 -4.16 15.03 -0.70
N PRO A 95 -3.34 14.59 0.27
CA PRO A 95 -2.99 13.19 0.48
C PRO A 95 -4.21 12.30 0.78
N GLN A 96 -4.29 11.14 0.13
CA GLN A 96 -5.44 10.23 0.18
C GLN A 96 -5.00 8.78 0.36
N LEU A 97 -5.71 8.03 1.20
CA LEU A 97 -5.60 6.57 1.25
C LEU A 97 -6.19 5.99 -0.03
N LEU A 98 -5.35 5.46 -0.92
CA LEU A 98 -5.80 4.99 -2.22
C LEU A 98 -5.57 3.50 -2.45
N HIS A 99 -4.71 2.87 -1.66
CA HIS A 99 -4.37 1.47 -1.87
C HIS A 99 -3.82 0.84 -0.58
N TRP A 100 -3.61 -0.47 -0.64
CA TRP A 100 -2.94 -1.25 0.37
C TRP A 100 -2.17 -2.41 -0.25
N VAL A 101 -1.21 -2.91 0.47
CA VAL A 101 -0.35 -4.02 0.05
C VAL A 101 -0.48 -5.14 1.06
N ALA A 102 -0.56 -6.37 0.59
CA ALA A 102 -0.55 -7.56 1.43
C ALA A 102 0.75 -8.34 1.21
N ARG A 103 1.45 -8.69 2.30
CA ARG A 103 2.60 -9.58 2.23
C ARG A 103 2.16 -11.02 2.31
N THR A 104 2.86 -11.88 1.58
CA THR A 104 2.63 -13.33 1.55
C THR A 104 3.96 -14.06 1.57
N ASP A 105 3.97 -15.29 2.07
CA ASP A 105 5.11 -16.23 2.05
C ASP A 105 5.14 -17.10 0.78
N ALA A 106 4.22 -16.90 -0.16
CA ALA A 106 4.07 -17.71 -1.37
C ALA A 106 3.48 -16.87 -2.52
N LEU A 107 4.23 -15.87 -2.99
CA LEU A 107 3.77 -14.87 -3.95
C LEU A 107 3.23 -15.49 -5.25
N ASP A 108 3.94 -16.46 -5.83
CA ASP A 108 3.53 -17.08 -7.10
C ASP A 108 2.19 -17.82 -6.96
N SER A 109 1.98 -18.51 -5.84
CA SER A 109 0.71 -19.20 -5.54
C SER A 109 -0.42 -18.20 -5.30
N ALA A 110 -0.15 -17.09 -4.59
CA ALA A 110 -1.14 -16.06 -4.36
C ALA A 110 -1.54 -15.33 -5.66
N LEU A 111 -0.58 -15.11 -6.58
CA LEU A 111 -0.86 -14.57 -7.91
C LEU A 111 -1.69 -15.55 -8.76
N ALA A 112 -1.41 -16.85 -8.69
CA ALA A 112 -2.23 -17.86 -9.36
C ALA A 112 -3.67 -17.88 -8.82
N CYS A 113 -3.88 -17.70 -7.50
CA CYS A 113 -5.21 -17.53 -6.92
C CYS A 113 -5.91 -16.27 -7.45
N CYS A 114 -5.23 -15.15 -7.61
CA CYS A 114 -5.82 -13.96 -8.24
C CYS A 114 -6.24 -14.26 -9.69
N ALA A 115 -5.36 -14.88 -10.48
CA ALA A 115 -5.63 -15.22 -11.88
C ALA A 115 -6.84 -16.16 -12.04
N ALA A 116 -7.05 -17.10 -11.11
CA ALA A 116 -8.21 -17.99 -11.09
C ALA A 116 -9.55 -17.24 -10.91
N HIS A 117 -9.52 -16.03 -10.35
CA HIS A 117 -10.67 -15.14 -10.25
C HIS A 117 -10.74 -14.11 -11.40
N GLY A 118 -9.87 -14.22 -12.41
CA GLY A 118 -9.78 -13.27 -13.52
C GLY A 118 -9.07 -11.94 -13.14
N TRP A 119 -8.41 -11.89 -12.00
CA TRP A 119 -7.69 -10.69 -11.52
C TRP A 119 -6.19 -10.80 -11.81
N ASP A 120 -5.79 -10.33 -12.99
CA ASP A 120 -4.37 -10.28 -13.36
C ASP A 120 -3.64 -9.18 -12.58
N ARG A 121 -2.85 -9.56 -11.58
CA ARG A 121 -2.00 -8.65 -10.78
C ARG A 121 -0.68 -8.28 -11.45
N GLY A 122 -0.44 -8.76 -12.67
CA GLY A 122 0.83 -8.60 -13.38
C GLY A 122 1.95 -9.48 -12.82
N PRO A 123 3.15 -9.37 -13.40
CA PRO A 123 4.30 -10.15 -12.98
C PRO A 123 4.83 -9.71 -11.61
N ALA A 124 5.49 -10.64 -10.93
CA ALA A 124 6.32 -10.32 -9.76
C ALA A 124 7.62 -9.67 -10.21
N LEU A 125 7.82 -8.39 -9.84
CA LEU A 125 9.06 -7.67 -10.06
C LEU A 125 9.97 -7.84 -8.85
N GLN A 126 11.23 -8.18 -9.11
CA GLN A 126 12.25 -8.23 -8.05
C GLN A 126 12.90 -6.85 -7.90
N ALA A 127 13.06 -6.42 -6.66
CA ALA A 127 13.74 -5.19 -6.33
C ALA A 127 14.56 -5.33 -5.05
N SER A 128 15.54 -4.46 -4.88
CA SER A 128 16.37 -4.42 -3.67
C SER A 128 16.90 -3.01 -3.45
N ARG A 129 17.21 -2.69 -2.19
CA ARG A 129 17.95 -1.49 -1.81
C ARG A 129 18.77 -1.72 -0.55
N MET A 130 19.91 -1.03 -0.46
CA MET A 130 20.67 -0.99 0.79
C MET A 130 19.96 -0.08 1.80
N THR A 131 19.91 -0.50 3.05
CA THR A 131 19.44 0.27 4.20
C THR A 131 20.48 0.22 5.30
N PRO A 132 20.43 1.09 6.31
CA PRO A 132 21.31 0.98 7.48
C PRO A 132 21.21 -0.37 8.20
N SER A 133 20.06 -1.06 8.08
CA SER A 133 19.79 -2.36 8.69
C SER A 133 20.13 -3.55 7.78
N GLY A 134 20.74 -3.32 6.62
CA GLY A 134 21.14 -4.36 5.67
C GLY A 134 20.43 -4.25 4.32
N LEU A 135 20.61 -5.28 3.50
CA LEU A 135 20.01 -5.38 2.18
C LEU A 135 18.53 -5.74 2.31
N LEU A 136 17.68 -4.82 1.89
CA LEU A 136 16.25 -5.03 1.77
C LEU A 136 15.95 -5.57 0.37
N GLN A 137 15.32 -6.73 0.30
CA GLN A 137 14.95 -7.40 -0.96
C GLN A 137 13.47 -7.77 -0.94
N TRP A 138 12.81 -7.63 -2.07
CA TRP A 138 11.41 -8.02 -2.20
C TRP A 138 11.04 -8.39 -3.63
N ARG A 139 9.95 -9.15 -3.74
CA ARG A 139 9.21 -9.39 -4.98
C ARG A 139 7.83 -8.77 -4.83
N ILE A 140 7.39 -8.00 -5.81
CA ILE A 140 6.12 -7.28 -5.75
C ILE A 140 5.38 -7.39 -7.07
N SER A 141 4.07 -7.65 -7.01
CA SER A 141 3.23 -7.73 -8.21
C SER A 141 2.95 -6.34 -8.75
N VAL A 142 3.28 -6.09 -10.01
CA VAL A 142 3.00 -4.79 -10.66
C VAL A 142 2.54 -5.02 -12.09
N ARG A 143 1.34 -4.57 -12.40
CA ARG A 143 0.79 -4.59 -13.76
C ARG A 143 1.58 -3.69 -14.70
N GLY A 144 1.60 -4.05 -15.99
CA GLY A 144 2.23 -3.22 -17.02
C GLY A 144 1.60 -1.82 -17.14
N ASP A 145 0.28 -1.75 -16.98
CA ASP A 145 -0.50 -0.52 -17.01
C ASP A 145 -0.52 0.26 -15.67
N GLY A 146 0.09 -0.29 -14.61
CA GLY A 146 0.19 0.32 -13.29
C GLY A 146 -1.10 0.37 -12.48
N GLN A 147 -2.21 -0.21 -13.00
CA GLN A 147 -3.53 -0.08 -12.38
C GLN A 147 -3.63 -0.78 -11.04
N ARG A 148 -4.36 -0.12 -10.11
CA ARG A 148 -4.96 -0.76 -8.93
C ARG A 148 -6.20 -1.54 -9.42
N LEU A 149 -6.33 -2.78 -9.04
CA LEU A 149 -7.52 -3.55 -9.39
C LEU A 149 -8.65 -3.29 -8.40
N LEU A 150 -9.89 -3.39 -8.91
CA LEU A 150 -11.12 -3.22 -8.12
C LEU A 150 -11.11 -1.89 -7.33
N ASN A 151 -10.71 -0.81 -7.98
CA ASN A 151 -10.56 0.53 -7.38
C ASN A 151 -9.67 0.54 -6.12
N GLY A 152 -8.64 -0.30 -6.08
CA GLY A 152 -7.69 -0.40 -4.98
C GLY A 152 -8.07 -1.40 -3.89
N VAL A 153 -9.26 -1.98 -3.92
CA VAL A 153 -9.74 -2.94 -2.91
C VAL A 153 -8.97 -4.26 -2.97
N LEU A 154 -8.63 -4.76 -4.16
CA LEU A 154 -7.72 -5.91 -4.28
C LEU A 154 -6.27 -5.45 -4.06
N PRO A 155 -5.53 -6.00 -3.07
CA PRO A 155 -4.20 -5.50 -2.75
C PRO A 155 -3.16 -5.80 -3.81
N THR A 156 -2.10 -5.02 -3.84
CA THR A 156 -0.83 -5.46 -4.40
C THR A 156 -0.24 -6.52 -3.50
N LEU A 157 0.39 -7.54 -4.07
CA LEU A 157 1.02 -8.62 -3.32
C LEU A 157 2.54 -8.43 -3.28
N ILE A 158 3.11 -8.59 -2.09
CA ILE A 158 4.56 -8.48 -1.86
C ILE A 158 5.08 -9.69 -1.07
N GLU A 159 6.28 -10.12 -1.40
CA GLU A 159 7.04 -11.12 -0.68
C GLU A 159 8.39 -10.51 -0.31
N TRP A 160 8.67 -10.42 0.98
CA TRP A 160 9.92 -9.89 1.49
C TRP A 160 10.97 -10.99 1.60
N GLY A 161 12.25 -10.63 1.49
CA GLY A 161 13.35 -11.48 1.90
C GLY A 161 13.48 -11.57 3.43
N ASP A 162 14.68 -11.81 3.91
CA ASP A 162 14.93 -12.00 5.35
C ASP A 162 14.68 -10.75 6.20
N VAL A 163 14.78 -9.57 5.60
CA VAL A 163 14.62 -8.27 6.26
C VAL A 163 13.30 -7.63 5.85
N HIS A 164 12.54 -7.17 6.85
CA HIS A 164 11.30 -6.42 6.63
C HIS A 164 11.47 -4.96 7.06
N PRO A 165 10.95 -3.97 6.32
CA PRO A 165 11.17 -2.55 6.64
C PRO A 165 10.68 -2.15 8.04
N ALA A 166 9.58 -2.74 8.50
CA ALA A 166 9.04 -2.42 9.82
C ALA A 166 9.93 -2.87 11.00
N ASP A 167 10.88 -3.81 10.79
CA ASP A 167 11.77 -4.28 11.86
C ASP A 167 12.72 -3.18 12.36
N ALA A 168 13.08 -2.25 11.47
CA ALA A 168 13.95 -1.11 11.78
C ALA A 168 13.18 0.19 12.08
N MET A 169 11.85 0.20 11.91
CA MET A 169 11.04 1.38 12.17
C MET A 169 10.83 1.57 13.67
N PRO A 170 11.07 2.77 14.22
CA PRO A 170 10.69 3.08 15.59
C PRO A 170 9.16 3.05 15.76
N ALA A 171 8.69 2.85 16.98
CA ALA A 171 7.28 3.03 17.29
C ALA A 171 6.85 4.47 16.98
N SER A 172 5.79 4.62 16.19
CA SER A 172 5.29 5.94 15.78
C SER A 172 4.25 6.55 16.74
N GLY A 173 3.72 5.74 17.66
CA GLY A 173 2.54 6.08 18.46
C GLY A 173 1.22 5.82 17.73
N LEU A 174 1.25 5.37 16.49
CA LEU A 174 0.07 4.97 15.72
C LEU A 174 -0.16 3.47 15.84
N ARG A 175 -1.44 3.05 15.78
CA ARG A 175 -1.82 1.63 15.70
C ARG A 175 -3.01 1.44 14.79
N LEU A 176 -2.88 0.55 13.81
CA LEU A 176 -4.01 0.11 13.00
C LEU A 176 -4.95 -0.75 13.89
N ARG A 177 -6.21 -0.37 13.93
CA ARG A 177 -7.25 -1.05 14.72
C ARG A 177 -8.16 -1.88 13.87
N ARG A 178 -8.46 -1.39 12.65
CA ARG A 178 -9.39 -2.03 11.74
C ARG A 178 -9.03 -1.69 10.31
N MET A 179 -9.20 -2.66 9.42
CA MET A 179 -9.18 -2.48 7.97
C MET A 179 -10.49 -3.01 7.40
N ARG A 180 -11.29 -2.12 6.85
CA ARG A 180 -12.58 -2.42 6.22
C ARG A 180 -12.48 -2.15 4.73
N LEU A 181 -12.88 -3.12 3.94
CA LEU A 181 -12.91 -3.07 2.48
C LEU A 181 -14.32 -3.30 1.99
N GLN A 182 -14.74 -2.47 1.04
CA GLN A 182 -16.07 -2.54 0.47
C GLN A 182 -15.97 -2.68 -1.05
N HIS A 183 -16.75 -3.59 -1.61
CA HIS A 183 -16.84 -3.80 -3.06
C HIS A 183 -18.13 -4.53 -3.42
N PRO A 184 -18.73 -4.32 -4.61
CA PRO A 184 -19.86 -5.13 -5.07
C PRO A 184 -19.57 -6.64 -5.05
N ASP A 185 -18.33 -7.04 -5.41
CA ASP A 185 -17.88 -8.43 -5.44
C ASP A 185 -17.22 -8.88 -4.12
N ALA A 186 -17.62 -8.31 -2.96
CA ALA A 186 -17.02 -8.62 -1.66
C ALA A 186 -16.99 -10.12 -1.34
N THR A 187 -18.00 -10.89 -1.79
CA THR A 187 -18.06 -12.35 -1.59
C THR A 187 -16.93 -13.06 -2.34
N ALA A 188 -16.64 -12.69 -3.58
CA ALA A 188 -15.53 -13.25 -4.33
C ALA A 188 -14.18 -12.86 -3.73
N LEU A 189 -14.05 -11.63 -3.25
CA LEU A 189 -12.87 -11.13 -2.54
C LEU A 189 -12.64 -11.88 -1.22
N GLN A 190 -13.71 -12.16 -0.45
CA GLN A 190 -13.60 -12.99 0.76
C GLN A 190 -13.14 -14.41 0.43
N THR A 191 -13.71 -15.04 -0.62
CA THR A 191 -13.30 -16.39 -1.07
C THR A 191 -11.82 -16.42 -1.45
N TRP A 192 -11.35 -15.42 -2.18
CA TRP A 192 -9.94 -15.26 -2.49
C TRP A 192 -9.08 -15.06 -1.23
N ALA A 193 -9.52 -14.20 -0.31
CA ALA A 193 -8.81 -13.92 0.93
C ALA A 193 -8.62 -15.19 1.76
N ASP A 194 -9.66 -16.00 1.87
CA ASP A 194 -9.62 -17.30 2.57
C ASP A 194 -8.63 -18.26 1.89
N ALA A 195 -8.64 -18.32 0.55
CA ALA A 195 -7.74 -19.18 -0.23
C ALA A 195 -6.27 -18.80 -0.07
N VAL A 196 -5.94 -17.51 0.05
CA VAL A 196 -4.55 -17.05 0.28
C VAL A 196 -4.20 -16.94 1.76
N GLY A 197 -5.13 -17.24 2.67
CA GLY A 197 -4.93 -17.18 4.12
C GLY A 197 -4.83 -15.76 4.67
N LEU A 198 -5.45 -14.77 4.00
CA LEU A 198 -5.48 -13.38 4.43
C LEU A 198 -6.44 -13.21 5.63
N LYS A 199 -5.94 -12.61 6.70
CA LYS A 199 -6.68 -12.36 7.93
C LYS A 199 -6.65 -10.88 8.34
N GLY A 200 -7.55 -10.50 9.26
CA GLY A 200 -7.55 -9.15 9.85
C GLY A 200 -8.24 -8.09 9.00
N VAL A 201 -8.85 -8.45 7.87
CA VAL A 201 -9.57 -7.53 6.97
C VAL A 201 -11.05 -7.86 6.96
N GLU A 202 -11.89 -6.84 7.06
CA GLU A 202 -13.34 -6.96 7.02
C GLU A 202 -13.85 -6.66 5.61
N TRP A 203 -14.66 -7.57 5.04
CA TRP A 203 -15.25 -7.42 3.70
C TRP A 203 -16.73 -7.06 3.77
N HIS A 204 -17.15 -6.06 3.00
CA HIS A 204 -18.51 -5.60 2.95
C HIS A 204 -18.98 -5.40 1.51
N VAL A 205 -20.24 -5.73 1.25
CA VAL A 205 -20.87 -5.43 -0.05
C VAL A 205 -21.24 -3.95 -0.12
N GLY A 206 -20.90 -3.30 -1.23
CA GLY A 206 -21.20 -1.89 -1.48
C GLY A 206 -20.27 -1.26 -2.51
N PRO A 207 -20.33 0.05 -2.73
CA PRO A 207 -19.37 0.76 -3.58
C PRO A 207 -17.94 0.51 -3.14
N ALA A 208 -17.00 0.49 -4.12
CA ALA A 208 -15.59 0.23 -3.82
C ALA A 208 -15.02 1.29 -2.87
N ALA A 209 -14.56 0.87 -1.70
CA ALA A 209 -13.99 1.77 -0.69
C ALA A 209 -12.98 1.05 0.22
N LEU A 210 -11.98 1.79 0.66
CA LEU A 210 -11.03 1.40 1.69
C LEU A 210 -11.24 2.28 2.92
N GLN A 211 -11.28 1.67 4.10
CA GLN A 211 -11.36 2.38 5.37
C GLN A 211 -10.39 1.75 6.36
N ALA A 212 -9.51 2.56 6.92
CA ALA A 212 -8.57 2.16 7.95
C ALA A 212 -8.78 3.00 9.22
N THR A 213 -9.07 2.35 10.34
CA THR A 213 -9.19 3.02 11.64
C THR A 213 -7.86 2.94 12.37
N LEU A 214 -7.31 4.10 12.70
CA LEU A 214 -6.04 4.25 13.41
C LEU A 214 -6.26 4.84 14.80
N SER A 215 -5.63 4.27 15.81
CA SER A 215 -5.40 4.94 17.10
C SER A 215 -4.18 5.84 16.95
N THR A 216 -4.33 7.12 17.30
CA THR A 216 -3.29 8.15 17.15
C THR A 216 -3.13 8.96 18.45
N PRO A 217 -2.07 9.77 18.61
CA PRO A 217 -1.96 10.73 19.71
C PRO A 217 -3.13 11.74 19.78
N LYS A 218 -3.85 11.95 18.68
CA LYS A 218 -5.03 12.83 18.58
C LYS A 218 -6.36 12.12 18.81
N GLY A 219 -6.34 10.84 19.19
CA GLY A 219 -7.51 10.00 19.30
C GLY A 219 -7.67 9.04 18.11
N GLU A 220 -8.87 8.54 17.90
CA GLU A 220 -9.17 7.66 16.78
C GLU A 220 -9.36 8.47 15.49
N VAL A 221 -8.69 8.04 14.41
CA VAL A 221 -8.78 8.64 13.08
C VAL A 221 -9.20 7.59 12.08
N LEU A 222 -10.22 7.90 11.29
CA LEU A 222 -10.66 7.11 10.15
C LEU A 222 -10.03 7.69 8.88
N LEU A 223 -9.19 6.89 8.22
CA LEU A 223 -8.72 7.16 6.86
C LEU A 223 -9.63 6.44 5.88
N GLY A 224 -10.12 7.14 4.87
CA GLY A 224 -10.95 6.57 3.80
C GLY A 224 -10.38 6.86 2.42
N SER A 225 -10.66 5.97 1.45
CA SER A 225 -10.50 6.32 0.04
C SER A 225 -11.57 7.33 -0.36
N PRO A 226 -11.31 8.21 -1.34
CA PRO A 226 -12.35 9.06 -1.90
C PRO A 226 -13.47 8.22 -2.53
N GLU A 227 -14.66 8.77 -2.52
CA GLU A 227 -15.86 8.20 -3.19
C GLU A 227 -15.74 8.27 -4.72
#